data_c6593aa06bb1047fe1c0d29a5f5b297e
#
_entry.id   c6593aa06bb1047fe1c0d29a5f5b297e
#
_cell.length_a   1.000
_cell.length_b   1.000
_cell.length_c   1.000
_cell.angle_alpha   90.00
_cell.angle_beta   90.00
_cell.angle_gamma   90.00
#
_symmetry.space_group_name_H-M   'P 1'
#
loop_
_entity.id
_entity.type
_entity.pdbx_description
1 polymer ?
#
loop_
_entity_poly.entity_id
_entity_poly.type
_entity_poly.pdbx_seq_one_letter_code
_entity_poly.pdbx_strand_id
1 'polypeptide(L)'
;MTAHRAQPPVEAGAPQLLRDDPQWYRDAIIYQLHVKAFMDSTNDGVGDFAGLAERLDYIAELGVTAIWLLPFYPSPLRDDGYDIAAFTQVHPDYGSLREFRAFVREAHRRGLRVITELVINHTSDQHPWFVESLSLIHI
;
A
#
# COMPACT_ATOMS: atom_id res chain seq x y z
N MET A 1 -14.98 -36.53 3.92
CA MET A 1 -13.68 -36.36 4.59
C MET A 1 -12.63 -36.13 3.51
N THR A 2 -12.40 -34.89 3.16
CA THR A 2 -11.40 -34.47 2.16
C THR A 2 -10.09 -34.21 2.89
N ALA A 3 -9.09 -35.04 2.59
CA ALA A 3 -7.76 -34.92 3.19
C ALA A 3 -7.11 -33.58 2.85
N HIS A 4 -6.81 -32.80 3.86
CA HIS A 4 -6.01 -31.58 3.76
C HIS A 4 -4.58 -31.98 3.38
N ARG A 5 -4.19 -31.72 2.14
CA ARG A 5 -2.85 -32.02 1.64
C ARG A 5 -1.91 -30.98 2.23
N ALA A 6 -1.10 -31.38 3.21
CA ALA A 6 -0.06 -30.53 3.77
C ALA A 6 0.88 -30.02 2.66
N GLN A 7 1.07 -28.70 2.59
CA GLN A 7 2.06 -28.11 1.70
C GLN A 7 3.48 -28.45 2.19
N PRO A 8 4.41 -28.74 1.28
CA PRO A 8 5.80 -28.98 1.67
C PRO A 8 6.43 -27.70 2.24
N PRO A 9 7.43 -27.82 3.14
CA PRO A 9 8.11 -26.66 3.71
C PRO A 9 8.76 -25.82 2.61
N VAL A 10 8.60 -24.50 2.71
CA VAL A 10 9.19 -23.52 1.78
C VAL A 10 10.70 -23.49 2.01
N GLU A 11 11.49 -23.86 1.01
CA GLU A 11 12.94 -23.68 1.02
C GLU A 11 13.25 -22.17 1.01
N ALA A 12 13.95 -21.70 2.05
CA ALA A 12 14.43 -20.34 2.14
C ALA A 12 15.51 -20.09 1.08
N GLY A 13 15.21 -19.27 0.04
CA GLY A 13 16.26 -18.78 -0.84
C GLY A 13 15.95 -18.51 -2.31
N ALA A 14 14.85 -18.96 -2.88
CA ALA A 14 14.49 -18.58 -4.24
C ALA A 14 13.50 -17.41 -4.23
N PRO A 15 13.63 -16.42 -5.16
CA PRO A 15 12.63 -15.36 -5.27
C PRO A 15 11.27 -15.97 -5.58
N GLN A 16 10.33 -15.81 -4.66
CA GLN A 16 8.98 -16.33 -4.79
C GLN A 16 8.23 -15.40 -5.75
N LEU A 17 8.29 -15.68 -7.04
CA LEU A 17 7.50 -14.96 -8.03
C LEU A 17 6.02 -15.09 -7.69
N LEU A 18 5.28 -13.98 -7.75
CA LEU A 18 3.83 -13.99 -7.61
C LEU A 18 3.23 -14.99 -8.59
N ARG A 19 2.51 -15.98 -8.08
CA ARG A 19 1.77 -16.90 -8.94
C ARG A 19 0.58 -16.16 -9.56
N ASP A 20 0.35 -16.40 -10.84
CA ASP A 20 -0.85 -15.94 -11.52
C ASP A 20 -2.02 -16.86 -11.11
N ASP A 21 -2.64 -16.50 -9.98
CA ASP A 21 -3.79 -17.18 -9.41
C ASP A 21 -4.94 -16.18 -9.30
N PRO A 22 -6.01 -16.31 -10.10
CA PRO A 22 -7.15 -15.40 -10.05
C PRO A 22 -7.97 -15.53 -8.75
N GLN A 23 -7.74 -16.56 -7.96
CA GLN A 23 -8.44 -16.82 -6.69
C GLN A 23 -7.56 -16.59 -5.46
N TRP A 24 -6.41 -15.95 -5.60
CA TRP A 24 -5.42 -15.71 -4.54
C TRP A 24 -6.01 -15.13 -3.25
N TYR A 25 -7.10 -14.37 -3.35
CA TYR A 25 -7.74 -13.69 -2.23
C TYR A 25 -8.49 -14.64 -1.28
N ARG A 26 -8.79 -15.88 -1.71
CA ARG A 26 -9.54 -16.85 -0.88
C ARG A 26 -8.75 -17.35 0.32
N ASP A 27 -7.46 -17.49 0.17
CA ASP A 27 -6.54 -17.98 1.20
C ASP A 27 -5.56 -16.90 1.63
N ALA A 28 -5.83 -15.63 1.27
CA ALA A 28 -4.93 -14.53 1.58
C ALA A 28 -4.96 -14.20 3.07
N ILE A 29 -3.76 -14.03 3.62
CA ILE A 29 -3.55 -13.37 4.91
C ILE A 29 -3.05 -11.96 4.60
N ILE A 30 -3.84 -10.96 4.96
CA ILE A 30 -3.60 -9.57 4.60
C ILE A 30 -3.07 -8.80 5.80
N TYR A 31 -1.91 -8.17 5.65
CA TYR A 31 -1.34 -7.26 6.63
C TYR A 31 -1.66 -5.81 6.24
N GLN A 32 -2.57 -5.18 6.98
CA GLN A 32 -2.93 -3.78 6.77
C GLN A 32 -1.97 -2.88 7.53
N LEU A 33 -1.50 -1.81 6.89
CA LEU A 33 -0.63 -0.83 7.52
C LEU A 33 -0.83 0.59 6.95
N HIS A 34 -0.46 1.56 7.77
CA HIS A 34 -0.32 2.95 7.35
C HIS A 34 1.17 3.26 7.14
N VAL A 35 1.56 3.75 5.95
CA VAL A 35 2.97 4.03 5.61
C VAL A 35 3.62 4.94 6.66
N LYS A 36 2.95 6.04 7.04
CA LYS A 36 3.45 7.03 8.01
C LYS A 36 3.81 6.46 9.38
N ALA A 37 3.19 5.33 9.78
CA ALA A 37 3.33 4.78 11.13
C ALA A 37 4.20 3.52 11.18
N PHE A 38 4.80 3.10 10.05
CA PHE A 38 5.46 1.79 9.99
C PHE A 38 6.98 1.87 10.17
N MET A 39 7.67 2.59 9.31
CA MET A 39 9.14 2.75 9.39
C MET A 39 9.56 4.07 8.76
N ASP A 40 10.23 4.89 9.54
CA ASP A 40 10.82 6.17 9.16
C ASP A 40 12.29 5.92 8.78
N SER A 41 12.65 6.13 7.51
CA SER A 41 14.01 5.97 7.00
C SER A 41 14.82 7.28 7.04
N THR A 42 14.14 8.42 7.21
CA THR A 42 14.72 9.76 7.14
C THR A 42 14.95 10.42 8.53
N ASN A 43 14.40 9.82 9.59
CA ASN A 43 14.39 10.35 10.96
C ASN A 43 13.63 11.69 11.11
N ASP A 44 12.58 11.88 10.33
CA ASP A 44 11.73 13.06 10.42
C ASP A 44 10.46 12.86 11.28
N GLY A 45 10.25 11.63 11.77
CA GLY A 45 9.11 11.24 12.59
C GLY A 45 7.95 10.66 11.78
N VAL A 46 8.08 10.55 10.47
CA VAL A 46 7.05 10.03 9.57
C VAL A 46 7.60 8.83 8.79
N GLY A 47 6.86 7.73 8.78
CA GLY A 47 7.21 6.56 7.99
C GLY A 47 7.09 6.82 6.49
N ASP A 48 7.93 6.16 5.69
CA ASP A 48 8.04 6.37 4.25
C ASP A 48 8.18 5.05 3.48
N PHE A 49 8.07 5.10 2.13
CA PHE A 49 8.18 3.91 1.29
C PHE A 49 9.57 3.28 1.28
N ALA A 50 10.62 4.04 1.52
CA ALA A 50 11.97 3.51 1.61
C ALA A 50 12.11 2.67 2.89
N GLY A 51 11.67 3.20 4.03
CA GLY A 51 11.63 2.48 5.31
C GLY A 51 10.72 1.26 5.26
N LEU A 52 9.55 1.38 4.64
CA LEU A 52 8.66 0.23 4.45
C LEU A 52 9.34 -0.87 3.61
N ALA A 53 10.08 -0.50 2.56
CA ALA A 53 10.82 -1.45 1.74
C ALA A 53 11.92 -2.17 2.52
N GLU A 54 12.59 -1.50 3.45
CA GLU A 54 13.60 -2.10 4.34
C GLU A 54 13.01 -3.16 5.28
N ARG A 55 11.72 -3.09 5.57
CA ARG A 55 11.02 -4.01 6.48
C ARG A 55 10.21 -5.11 5.78
N LEU A 56 10.32 -5.25 4.47
CA LEU A 56 9.59 -6.26 3.72
C LEU A 56 9.93 -7.71 4.13
N ASP A 57 11.17 -7.97 4.53
CA ASP A 57 11.56 -9.30 5.00
C ASP A 57 10.83 -9.65 6.30
N TYR A 58 10.75 -8.70 7.25
CA TYR A 58 9.95 -8.88 8.46
C TYR A 58 8.48 -9.20 8.15
N ILE A 59 7.86 -8.46 7.21
CA ILE A 59 6.46 -8.70 6.82
C ILE A 59 6.31 -10.09 6.18
N ALA A 60 7.25 -10.49 5.32
CA ALA A 60 7.21 -11.81 4.68
C ALA A 60 7.38 -12.95 5.70
N GLU A 61 8.25 -12.78 6.71
CA GLU A 61 8.45 -13.75 7.79
C GLU A 61 7.22 -13.96 8.68
N LEU A 62 6.30 -12.99 8.73
CA LEU A 62 5.00 -13.17 9.40
C LEU A 62 4.09 -14.20 8.70
N GLY A 63 4.44 -14.62 7.48
CA GLY A 63 3.66 -15.58 6.70
C GLY A 63 2.44 -14.98 6.02
N VAL A 64 2.35 -13.65 5.91
CA VAL A 64 1.28 -12.96 5.17
C VAL A 64 1.51 -13.06 3.67
N THR A 65 0.45 -12.95 2.89
CA THR A 65 0.49 -13.10 1.43
C THR A 65 0.19 -11.79 0.69
N ALA A 66 -0.33 -10.80 1.39
CA ALA A 66 -0.62 -9.48 0.84
C ALA A 66 -0.42 -8.37 1.88
N ILE A 67 -0.04 -7.20 1.40
CA ILE A 67 0.02 -5.95 2.16
C ILE A 67 -1.11 -5.05 1.68
N TRP A 68 -1.91 -4.52 2.59
CA TRP A 68 -2.92 -3.51 2.30
C TRP A 68 -2.45 -2.17 2.84
N LEU A 69 -2.16 -1.25 1.93
CA LEU A 69 -1.76 0.11 2.26
C LEU A 69 -3.00 0.99 2.44
N LEU A 70 -3.12 1.62 3.61
CA LEU A 70 -4.04 2.73 3.83
C LEU A 70 -3.67 3.91 2.92
N PRO A 71 -4.56 4.90 2.71
CA PRO A 71 -4.32 5.99 1.77
C PRO A 71 -2.97 6.67 1.98
N PHE A 72 -2.20 6.80 0.91
CA PHE A 72 -0.87 7.41 0.89
C PHE A 72 -0.74 8.53 -0.16
N TYR A 73 -1.86 9.00 -0.65
CA TYR A 73 -1.98 10.07 -1.63
C TYR A 73 -1.79 11.44 -0.99
N PRO A 74 -1.47 12.52 -1.76
CA PRO A 74 -1.51 13.88 -1.27
C PRO A 74 -2.87 14.21 -0.64
N SER A 75 -2.81 14.71 0.59
CA SER A 75 -3.96 14.99 1.44
C SER A 75 -3.59 16.09 2.44
N PRO A 76 -4.49 16.98 2.86
CA PRO A 76 -4.29 17.85 4.00
C PRO A 76 -4.32 17.11 5.35
N LEU A 77 -4.50 15.79 5.34
CA LEU A 77 -4.50 14.89 6.50
C LEU A 77 -5.53 15.25 7.60
N ARG A 78 -6.63 15.89 7.23
CA ARG A 78 -7.72 16.19 8.16
C ARG A 78 -8.56 14.96 8.49
N ASP A 79 -8.57 13.99 7.58
CA ASP A 79 -9.21 12.67 7.72
C ASP A 79 -8.19 11.55 7.48
N ASP A 80 -7.02 11.70 8.08
CA ASP A 80 -5.94 10.69 8.11
C ASP A 80 -5.51 10.14 6.72
N GLY A 81 -5.67 10.94 5.67
CA GLY A 81 -5.35 10.59 4.28
C GLY A 81 -6.55 10.18 3.44
N TYR A 82 -7.74 10.01 4.02
CA TYR A 82 -8.97 9.71 3.28
C TYR A 82 -9.53 10.93 2.54
N ASP A 83 -9.10 12.14 2.88
CA ASP A 83 -9.39 13.39 2.21
C ASP A 83 -8.38 13.66 1.08
N ILE A 84 -8.48 12.86 0.00
CA ILE A 84 -7.50 12.82 -1.09
C ILE A 84 -7.58 14.08 -1.97
N ALA A 85 -6.44 14.77 -2.10
CA ALA A 85 -6.30 15.94 -2.98
C ALA A 85 -5.76 15.60 -4.38
N ALA A 86 -5.07 14.46 -4.55
CA ALA A 86 -4.56 14.01 -5.85
C ALA A 86 -4.41 12.49 -5.87
N PHE A 87 -5.19 11.78 -6.69
CA PHE A 87 -5.23 10.30 -6.73
C PHE A 87 -4.05 9.65 -7.47
N THR A 88 -3.25 10.42 -8.20
CA THR A 88 -2.18 9.89 -9.07
C THR A 88 -0.77 10.15 -8.53
N GLN A 89 -0.66 10.63 -7.30
CA GLN A 89 0.60 11.00 -6.68
C GLN A 89 0.77 10.32 -5.32
N VAL A 90 1.99 10.33 -4.81
CA VAL A 90 2.33 9.92 -3.44
C VAL A 90 2.45 11.17 -2.58
N HIS A 91 2.00 11.10 -1.32
CA HIS A 91 2.19 12.20 -0.36
C HIS A 91 3.69 12.50 -0.20
N PRO A 92 4.12 13.76 -0.25
CA PRO A 92 5.54 14.11 -0.20
C PRO A 92 6.29 13.51 0.99
N ASP A 93 5.67 13.48 2.17
CA ASP A 93 6.28 12.93 3.40
C ASP A 93 6.48 11.41 3.32
N TYR A 94 5.76 10.70 2.45
CA TYR A 94 5.89 9.25 2.29
C TYR A 94 6.85 8.86 1.16
N GLY A 95 7.36 9.85 0.43
CA GLY A 95 8.29 9.67 -0.67
C GLY A 95 7.70 9.99 -2.04
N SER A 96 8.18 9.31 -3.06
CA SER A 96 7.85 9.53 -4.46
C SER A 96 7.17 8.32 -5.11
N LEU A 97 6.53 8.54 -6.26
CA LEU A 97 6.00 7.46 -7.09
C LEU A 97 7.08 6.46 -7.53
N ARG A 98 8.34 6.91 -7.65
CA ARG A 98 9.49 6.04 -7.95
C ARG A 98 9.75 5.08 -6.78
N GLU A 99 9.71 5.56 -5.55
CA GLU A 99 9.92 4.76 -4.34
C GLU A 99 8.76 3.81 -4.12
N PHE A 100 7.52 4.26 -4.30
CA PHE A 100 6.35 3.37 -4.29
C PHE A 100 6.50 2.22 -5.31
N ARG A 101 6.90 2.52 -6.56
CA ARG A 101 7.13 1.49 -7.58
C ARG A 101 8.29 0.54 -7.21
N ALA A 102 9.33 1.04 -6.55
CA ALA A 102 10.41 0.22 -6.05
C ALA A 102 9.92 -0.72 -4.94
N PHE A 103 9.18 -0.21 -3.98
CA PHE A 103 8.53 -0.98 -2.93
C PHE A 103 7.65 -2.11 -3.50
N VAL A 104 6.78 -1.80 -4.47
CA VAL A 104 5.92 -2.82 -5.11
C VAL A 104 6.73 -3.94 -5.76
N ARG A 105 7.82 -3.60 -6.49
CA ARG A 105 8.70 -4.62 -7.09
C ARG A 105 9.35 -5.50 -6.03
N GLU A 106 9.82 -4.91 -4.93
CA GLU A 106 10.46 -5.63 -3.83
C GLU A 106 9.47 -6.53 -3.07
N ALA A 107 8.23 -6.07 -2.87
CA ALA A 107 7.15 -6.88 -2.32
C ALA A 107 6.82 -8.09 -3.21
N HIS A 108 6.66 -7.84 -4.51
CA HIS A 108 6.39 -8.91 -5.49
C HIS A 108 7.51 -9.96 -5.56
N ARG A 109 8.77 -9.54 -5.44
CA ARG A 109 9.92 -10.48 -5.39
C ARG A 109 9.88 -11.42 -4.19
N ARG A 110 9.21 -11.01 -3.11
CA ARG A 110 8.98 -11.80 -1.89
C ARG A 110 7.66 -12.58 -1.91
N GLY A 111 6.95 -12.56 -3.03
CA GLY A 111 5.65 -13.22 -3.16
C GLY A 111 4.50 -12.46 -2.46
N LEU A 112 4.73 -11.22 -2.01
CA LEU A 112 3.72 -10.39 -1.37
C LEU A 112 2.95 -9.59 -2.42
N ARG A 113 1.63 -9.68 -2.40
CA ARG A 113 0.74 -8.82 -3.19
C ARG A 113 0.59 -7.46 -2.50
N VAL A 114 0.33 -6.42 -3.27
CA VAL A 114 0.08 -5.07 -2.74
C VAL A 114 -1.32 -4.65 -3.13
N ILE A 115 -2.11 -4.29 -2.12
CA ILE A 115 -3.45 -3.71 -2.24
C ILE A 115 -3.34 -2.24 -1.85
N THR A 116 -3.87 -1.35 -2.68
CA THR A 116 -3.96 0.07 -2.37
C THR A 116 -5.41 0.44 -2.09
N GLU A 117 -5.61 1.31 -1.12
CA GLU A 117 -6.94 1.86 -0.81
C GLU A 117 -7.47 2.68 -1.99
N LEU A 118 -8.74 2.50 -2.32
CA LEU A 118 -9.42 3.27 -3.36
C LEU A 118 -10.62 4.04 -2.76
N VAL A 119 -10.40 5.29 -2.40
CA VAL A 119 -11.44 6.18 -1.86
C VAL A 119 -12.12 6.92 -3.01
N ILE A 120 -13.28 6.44 -3.46
CA ILE A 120 -14.01 7.00 -4.62
C ILE A 120 -15.35 7.61 -4.26
N ASN A 121 -15.69 7.67 -2.99
CA ASN A 121 -16.97 8.22 -2.49
C ASN A 121 -16.94 9.74 -2.27
N HIS A 122 -15.75 10.33 -2.12
CA HIS A 122 -15.54 11.77 -1.95
C HIS A 122 -14.09 12.16 -2.33
N THR A 123 -13.82 13.46 -2.36
CA THR A 123 -12.48 14.03 -2.48
C THR A 123 -12.22 14.99 -1.33
N SER A 124 -10.97 15.42 -1.15
CA SER A 124 -10.63 16.59 -0.35
C SER A 124 -11.29 17.86 -0.91
N ASP A 125 -11.54 18.83 -0.06
CA ASP A 125 -11.89 20.19 -0.45
C ASP A 125 -10.75 20.90 -1.22
N GLN A 126 -9.54 20.35 -1.17
CA GLN A 126 -8.37 20.83 -1.93
C GLN A 126 -8.21 20.14 -3.28
N HIS A 127 -9.03 19.13 -3.60
CA HIS A 127 -8.97 18.49 -4.89
C HIS A 127 -9.43 19.45 -6.02
N PRO A 128 -8.75 19.48 -7.17
CA PRO A 128 -9.15 20.36 -8.28
C PRO A 128 -10.63 20.25 -8.68
N TRP A 129 -11.19 19.04 -8.66
CA TRP A 129 -12.61 18.84 -8.98
C TRP A 129 -13.54 19.56 -7.99
N PHE A 130 -13.22 19.56 -6.70
CA PHE A 130 -14.01 20.26 -5.70
C PHE A 130 -13.89 21.78 -5.87
N VAL A 131 -12.66 22.28 -6.04
CA VAL A 131 -12.39 23.71 -6.25
C VAL A 131 -13.10 24.23 -7.50
N GLU A 132 -13.03 23.48 -8.60
CA GLU A 132 -13.72 23.81 -9.85
C GLU A 132 -15.25 23.81 -9.67
N SER A 133 -15.79 22.79 -9.00
CA SER A 133 -17.23 22.71 -8.69
C SER A 133 -17.72 23.93 -7.90
N LEU A 134 -16.96 24.39 -6.91
CA LEU A 134 -17.29 25.59 -6.16
C LEU A 134 -17.30 26.85 -7.04
N SER A 135 -16.38 26.95 -8.00
CA SER A 135 -16.31 28.11 -8.91
C SER A 135 -17.52 28.19 -9.85
N LEU A 136 -18.12 27.04 -10.19
CA LEU A 136 -19.27 26.94 -11.07
C LEU A 136 -20.61 27.29 -10.38
N ILE A 137 -20.68 27.28 -9.06
CA ILE A 137 -21.89 27.61 -8.28
C ILE A 137 -22.23 29.11 -8.38
N HIS A 138 -21.28 29.94 -8.79
CA HIS A 138 -21.43 31.41 -8.89
C HIS A 138 -21.73 31.88 -10.32
N ILE A 139 -22.07 31.02 -11.24
CA ILE A 139 -22.47 31.40 -12.60
C ILE A 139 -23.97 31.64 -12.68
#